data_f6d069de1a3c089b6a583f5b4ddbd9b5
#
_entry.id   f6d069de1a3c089b6a583f5b4ddbd9b5
#
_cell.length_a   1.000
_cell.length_b   1.000
_cell.length_c   1.000
_cell.angle_alpha   90.00
_cell.angle_beta   90.00
_cell.angle_gamma   90.00
#
_symmetry.space_group_name_H-M   'P 1'
#
loop_
_entity.id
_entity.type
_entity.pdbx_description
1 polymer ?
#
loop_
_entity_poly.entity_id
_entity_poly.type
_entity_poly.pdbx_seq_one_letter_code
_entity_poly.pdbx_strand_id
1 'polypeptide(L)'
;MTNHYLFTSESVSEGHPDKVADQISDAVLDAILGEDPRGRVACETLVKTGVVIVAGEVTTSGWVDVESLVRKTVLDIGYNSSDMGFDGASCGVLNIIGKQSPDIAQGVDRQDERAQGAGDQGMMFGYASNETDVLMPAPITLAHRLVKRQAEVRKTGRLTWLRPDAKSQVTLRYEDDKPVGLEAVVLSTQHSPEVSTETLREAVMEEILKPVLPKEWVGKETRFHINPTGRFVIGGPVGDCGLTGRKIIVDTYGGYARHGGGAFSGKDPSKVDRSAAYAARYVAKNVVAAGLASRCEVQISYAIGVAEPTSVMVETFGTSRLSREQLTHLVREHFDLTPYGLRRMLDLARPIYQKTAAYGHFGRTEPEFTWERTDRAEALAAAAKCLRAA
;
A
#
# COMPACT_ATOMS: atom_id res chain seq x y z
N MET A 1 -21.89 -16.06 -23.79
CA MET A 1 -20.81 -15.32 -24.46
C MET A 1 -19.68 -15.18 -23.48
N THR A 2 -18.47 -15.61 -23.82
CA THR A 2 -17.28 -15.44 -22.98
C THR A 2 -16.93 -13.95 -22.92
N ASN A 3 -16.74 -13.42 -21.72
CA ASN A 3 -16.39 -12.01 -21.55
C ASN A 3 -14.86 -11.87 -21.62
N HIS A 4 -14.36 -11.17 -22.64
CA HIS A 4 -12.93 -10.91 -22.81
C HIS A 4 -12.63 -9.43 -22.59
N TYR A 5 -11.63 -9.14 -21.75
CA TYR A 5 -11.16 -7.77 -21.56
C TYR A 5 -9.69 -7.71 -21.15
N LEU A 6 -9.12 -6.51 -21.25
CA LEU A 6 -7.78 -6.21 -20.74
C LEU A 6 -7.90 -5.38 -19.47
N PHE A 7 -7.05 -5.67 -18.49
CA PHE A 7 -6.93 -4.84 -17.29
C PHE A 7 -5.46 -4.54 -16.98
N THR A 8 -5.20 -3.30 -16.58
CA THR A 8 -3.86 -2.79 -16.35
C THR A 8 -3.73 -2.22 -14.95
N SER A 9 -2.65 -2.58 -14.25
CA SER A 9 -2.22 -1.91 -13.03
C SER A 9 -0.78 -1.47 -13.15
N GLU A 10 -0.42 -0.44 -12.39
CA GLU A 10 0.96 0.05 -12.31
C GLU A 10 1.47 0.07 -10.88
N SER A 11 2.78 0.04 -10.72
CA SER A 11 3.46 0.23 -9.44
C SER A 11 4.73 1.04 -9.63
N VAL A 12 5.26 1.55 -8.52
CA VAL A 12 6.50 2.31 -8.48
C VAL A 12 7.43 1.77 -7.39
N SER A 13 8.74 1.94 -7.60
CA SER A 13 9.75 1.48 -6.64
C SER A 13 9.83 2.35 -5.39
N GLU A 14 10.58 1.88 -4.40
CA GLU A 14 10.90 2.64 -3.18
C GLU A 14 11.62 3.97 -3.46
N GLY A 15 12.31 4.09 -4.60
CA GLY A 15 13.02 5.30 -5.00
C GLY A 15 12.19 6.30 -5.83
N HIS A 16 10.94 5.97 -6.16
CA HIS A 16 10.05 6.96 -6.76
C HIS A 16 9.81 8.13 -5.80
N PRO A 17 9.81 9.40 -6.26
CA PRO A 17 9.72 10.57 -5.38
C PRO A 17 8.57 10.51 -4.38
N ASP A 18 7.36 10.16 -4.81
CA ASP A 18 6.21 10.04 -3.91
C ASP A 18 6.41 8.93 -2.88
N LYS A 19 7.07 7.81 -3.25
CA LYS A 19 7.34 6.72 -2.29
C LYS A 19 8.51 7.04 -1.36
N VAL A 20 9.45 7.87 -1.76
CA VAL A 20 10.45 8.45 -0.84
C VAL A 20 9.74 9.27 0.23
N ALA A 21 8.79 10.14 -0.17
CA ALA A 21 8.00 10.94 0.76
C ALA A 21 7.17 10.06 1.71
N ASP A 22 6.48 9.04 1.21
CA ASP A 22 5.70 8.10 2.01
C ASP A 22 6.56 7.36 3.03
N GLN A 23 7.75 6.89 2.64
CA GLN A 23 8.66 6.18 3.53
C GLN A 23 9.21 7.09 4.64
N ILE A 24 9.48 8.36 4.35
CA ILE A 24 9.90 9.33 5.36
C ILE A 24 8.76 9.59 6.36
N SER A 25 7.54 9.83 5.86
CA SER A 25 6.38 10.07 6.72
C SER A 25 6.07 8.90 7.63
N ASP A 26 6.14 7.67 7.13
CA ASP A 26 5.95 6.46 7.93
C ASP A 26 7.14 6.15 8.84
N ALA A 27 8.36 6.54 8.50
CA ALA A 27 9.51 6.45 9.41
C ALA A 27 9.34 7.36 10.63
N VAL A 28 8.83 8.58 10.44
CA VAL A 28 8.48 9.50 11.55
C VAL A 28 7.38 8.89 12.42
N LEU A 29 6.33 8.33 11.82
CA LEU A 29 5.27 7.66 12.53
C LEU A 29 5.81 6.48 13.37
N ASP A 30 6.61 5.61 12.78
CA ASP A 30 7.16 4.44 13.47
C ASP A 30 8.08 4.85 14.63
N ALA A 31 8.91 5.87 14.45
CA ALA A 31 9.78 6.38 15.51
C ALA A 31 8.95 6.92 16.70
N ILE A 32 7.87 7.64 16.43
CA ILE A 32 6.97 8.14 17.47
C ILE A 32 6.24 7.00 18.18
N LEU A 33 5.66 6.05 17.45
CA LEU A 33 4.95 4.91 18.04
C LEU A 33 5.87 3.99 18.85
N GLY A 34 7.16 3.94 18.50
CA GLY A 34 8.17 3.20 19.27
C GLY A 34 8.40 3.79 20.66
N GLU A 35 8.33 5.11 20.81
CA GLU A 35 8.49 5.84 22.07
C GLU A 35 7.15 6.02 22.80
N ASP A 36 6.09 6.27 22.07
CA ASP A 36 4.75 6.55 22.57
C ASP A 36 3.67 5.86 21.72
N PRO A 37 3.21 4.65 22.10
CA PRO A 37 2.17 3.93 21.37
C PRO A 37 0.81 4.64 21.30
N ARG A 38 0.63 5.73 22.05
CA ARG A 38 -0.57 6.59 22.02
C ARG A 38 -0.34 7.90 21.28
N GLY A 39 0.85 8.09 20.71
CA GLY A 39 1.19 9.27 19.91
C GLY A 39 0.19 9.50 18.77
N ARG A 40 -0.15 10.78 18.55
CA ARG A 40 -1.00 11.22 17.44
C ARG A 40 -0.10 11.82 16.37
N VAL A 41 -0.20 11.30 15.16
CA VAL A 41 0.68 11.66 14.06
C VAL A 41 -0.12 11.87 12.79
N ALA A 42 0.05 13.02 12.19
CA ALA A 42 -0.31 13.33 10.82
C ALA A 42 0.93 13.98 10.20
N CYS A 43 1.78 13.18 9.57
CA CYS A 43 3.06 13.59 9.02
C CYS A 43 3.06 13.51 7.51
N GLU A 44 3.36 14.62 6.85
CA GLU A 44 3.43 14.75 5.41
C GLU A 44 4.83 15.21 5.00
N THR A 45 5.29 14.72 3.88
CA THR A 45 6.64 15.00 3.37
C THR A 45 6.57 15.46 1.92
N LEU A 46 7.37 16.47 1.60
CA LEU A 46 7.67 16.88 0.23
C LEU A 46 9.16 16.64 -0.02
N VAL A 47 9.49 16.03 -1.15
CA VAL A 47 10.86 15.85 -1.62
C VAL A 47 11.06 16.47 -2.99
N LYS A 48 12.17 17.20 -3.16
CA LYS A 48 12.58 17.78 -4.44
C LYS A 48 14.10 17.85 -4.46
N THR A 49 14.70 18.21 -5.59
CA THR A 49 16.14 18.34 -5.78
C THR A 49 16.84 18.96 -4.56
N GLY A 50 17.65 18.16 -3.87
CA GLY A 50 18.46 18.62 -2.75
C GLY A 50 17.71 19.00 -1.47
N VAL A 51 16.38 18.78 -1.37
CA VAL A 51 15.61 19.18 -0.18
C VAL A 51 14.51 18.20 0.19
N VAL A 52 14.31 18.03 1.50
CA VAL A 52 13.18 17.33 2.13
C VAL A 52 12.50 18.29 3.09
N ILE A 53 11.19 18.42 2.98
CA ILE A 53 10.36 19.19 3.92
C ILE A 53 9.42 18.22 4.62
N VAL A 54 9.49 18.15 5.93
CA VAL A 54 8.60 17.34 6.78
C VAL A 54 7.66 18.29 7.52
N ALA A 55 6.37 18.10 7.33
CA ALA A 55 5.31 18.97 7.84
C ALA A 55 4.22 18.14 8.52
N GLY A 56 3.32 18.80 9.22
CA GLY A 56 2.13 18.17 9.83
C GLY A 56 2.01 18.44 11.31
N GLU A 57 1.20 17.63 11.97
CA GLU A 57 0.89 17.78 13.39
C GLU A 57 1.20 16.50 14.15
N VAL A 58 1.90 16.66 15.28
CA VAL A 58 2.27 15.56 16.17
C VAL A 58 1.95 15.94 17.61
N THR A 59 1.33 14.99 18.33
CA THR A 59 1.15 15.04 19.78
C THR A 59 1.74 13.77 20.36
N THR A 60 2.82 13.89 21.12
CA THR A 60 3.52 12.76 21.71
C THR A 60 4.25 13.18 22.98
N SER A 61 4.50 12.23 23.88
CA SER A 61 5.40 12.35 25.02
C SER A 61 6.86 12.00 24.68
N GLY A 62 7.09 11.39 23.51
CA GLY A 62 8.41 10.99 23.03
C GLY A 62 9.14 12.13 22.30
N TRP A 63 10.42 11.88 21.99
CA TRP A 63 11.26 12.78 21.19
C TRP A 63 11.87 12.01 20.03
N VAL A 64 11.86 12.62 18.84
CA VAL A 64 12.42 12.02 17.62
C VAL A 64 13.35 13.01 16.93
N ASP A 65 14.55 12.56 16.58
CA ASP A 65 15.46 13.29 15.69
C ASP A 65 15.01 13.09 14.23
N VAL A 66 14.16 14.00 13.78
CA VAL A 66 13.56 13.95 12.43
C VAL A 66 14.64 14.08 11.35
N GLU A 67 15.66 14.91 11.57
CA GLU A 67 16.73 15.11 10.58
C GLU A 67 17.51 13.81 10.34
N SER A 68 18.02 13.19 11.40
CA SER A 68 18.75 11.92 11.30
C SER A 68 17.91 10.82 10.69
N LEU A 69 16.62 10.77 11.03
CA LEU A 69 15.67 9.79 10.51
C LEU A 69 15.43 9.96 9.00
N VAL A 70 15.25 11.19 8.53
CA VAL A 70 15.11 11.53 7.11
C VAL A 70 16.36 11.09 6.34
N ARG A 71 17.55 11.48 6.82
CA ARG A 71 18.81 11.13 6.17
C ARG A 71 18.99 9.63 6.06
N LYS A 72 18.75 8.92 7.15
CA LYS A 72 18.81 7.45 7.18
C LYS A 72 17.86 6.83 6.16
N THR A 73 16.61 7.27 6.11
CA THR A 73 15.59 6.73 5.19
C THR A 73 16.02 6.94 3.73
N VAL A 74 16.50 8.14 3.37
CA VAL A 74 16.95 8.45 2.02
C VAL A 74 18.18 7.61 1.62
N LEU A 75 19.14 7.43 2.55
CA LEU A 75 20.31 6.58 2.33
C LEU A 75 19.94 5.10 2.19
N ASP A 76 19.03 4.58 3.02
CA ASP A 76 18.57 3.20 2.97
C ASP A 76 17.84 2.87 1.65
N ILE A 77 17.13 3.85 1.07
CA ILE A 77 16.53 3.74 -0.27
C ILE A 77 17.61 3.61 -1.33
N GLY A 78 18.76 4.25 -1.14
CA GLY A 78 19.91 4.18 -2.04
C GLY A 78 20.25 5.51 -2.73
N TYR A 79 19.71 6.63 -2.30
CA TYR A 79 20.15 7.96 -2.69
C TYR A 79 21.33 8.38 -1.82
N ASN A 80 22.52 7.92 -2.20
CA ASN A 80 23.76 8.00 -1.43
C ASN A 80 24.92 8.63 -2.19
N SER A 81 24.63 9.34 -3.28
CA SER A 81 25.64 10.04 -4.10
C SER A 81 25.06 11.30 -4.71
N SER A 82 25.84 12.37 -4.68
CA SER A 82 25.54 13.63 -5.37
C SER A 82 25.40 13.48 -6.89
N ASP A 83 25.96 12.43 -7.49
CA ASP A 83 25.81 12.12 -8.92
C ASP A 83 24.37 11.83 -9.33
N MET A 84 23.53 11.44 -8.37
CA MET A 84 22.09 11.27 -8.57
C MET A 84 21.30 12.58 -8.39
N GLY A 85 21.98 13.67 -7.97
CA GLY A 85 21.39 14.98 -7.71
C GLY A 85 20.47 15.04 -6.49
N PHE A 86 20.37 13.94 -5.74
CA PHE A 86 19.68 13.81 -4.46
C PHE A 86 20.47 12.84 -3.59
N ASP A 87 20.91 13.29 -2.43
CA ASP A 87 21.80 12.54 -1.54
C ASP A 87 21.37 12.74 -0.09
N GLY A 88 21.08 11.65 0.62
CA GLY A 88 20.65 11.67 2.02
C GLY A 88 21.68 12.27 2.97
N ALA A 89 22.98 12.19 2.64
CA ALA A 89 24.03 12.76 3.48
C ALA A 89 24.08 14.31 3.41
N SER A 90 23.68 14.91 2.29
CA SER A 90 23.88 16.34 2.03
C SER A 90 22.62 17.13 1.72
N CYS A 91 21.45 16.49 1.55
CA CYS A 91 20.20 17.21 1.28
C CYS A 91 19.80 18.13 2.46
N GLY A 92 19.18 19.26 2.15
CA GLY A 92 18.56 20.12 3.16
C GLY A 92 17.34 19.41 3.77
N VAL A 93 17.21 19.47 5.09
CA VAL A 93 16.03 18.95 5.80
C VAL A 93 15.36 20.09 6.55
N LEU A 94 14.11 20.37 6.19
CA LEU A 94 13.27 21.35 6.88
C LEU A 94 12.21 20.61 7.67
N ASN A 95 12.22 20.81 8.99
CA ASN A 95 11.20 20.26 9.89
C ASN A 95 10.27 21.40 10.33
N ILE A 96 9.00 21.33 9.89
CA ILE A 96 7.92 22.28 10.24
C ILE A 96 6.74 21.56 10.87
N ILE A 97 7.00 20.45 11.59
CA ILE A 97 5.99 19.75 12.37
C ILE A 97 5.52 20.64 13.53
N GLY A 98 4.21 20.83 13.64
CA GLY A 98 3.55 21.57 14.71
C GLY A 98 2.81 20.67 15.69
N LYS A 99 2.10 21.28 16.63
CA LYS A 99 1.18 20.59 17.56
C LYS A 99 -0.21 20.51 16.95
N GLN A 100 -0.94 19.43 17.24
CA GLN A 100 -2.33 19.26 16.81
C GLN A 100 -3.25 20.31 17.45
N SER A 101 -4.27 20.75 16.69
CA SER A 101 -5.30 21.67 17.18
C SER A 101 -6.09 21.03 18.33
N PRO A 102 -6.33 21.78 19.43
CA PRO A 102 -7.16 21.33 20.53
C PRO A 102 -8.60 20.98 20.12
N ASP A 103 -9.12 21.65 19.10
CA ASP A 103 -10.51 21.44 18.62
C ASP A 103 -10.69 20.06 17.98
N ILE A 104 -9.68 19.56 17.29
CA ILE A 104 -9.69 18.21 16.72
C ILE A 104 -9.55 17.15 17.83
N ALA A 105 -8.74 17.42 18.84
CA ALA A 105 -8.50 16.50 19.94
C ALA A 105 -9.79 16.18 20.73
N GLN A 106 -10.72 17.15 20.90
CA GLN A 106 -11.99 16.97 21.61
C GLN A 106 -12.87 15.84 21.04
N GLY A 107 -12.84 15.61 19.73
CA GLY A 107 -13.63 14.58 19.05
C GLY A 107 -13.06 13.17 19.22
N VAL A 108 -11.77 13.05 19.50
CA VAL A 108 -11.00 11.80 19.46
C VAL A 108 -10.57 11.34 20.83
N ASP A 109 -10.16 12.26 21.73
CA ASP A 109 -9.65 11.93 23.07
C ASP A 109 -10.80 11.84 24.06
N ARG A 110 -11.23 10.63 24.38
CA ARG A 110 -12.24 10.34 25.41
C ARG A 110 -11.62 9.57 26.56
N GLN A 111 -12.15 9.77 27.79
CA GLN A 111 -11.69 9.05 28.99
C GLN A 111 -11.87 7.52 28.85
N ASP A 112 -12.93 7.07 28.21
CA ASP A 112 -13.11 5.67 27.82
C ASP A 112 -12.62 5.47 26.38
N GLU A 113 -11.52 4.74 26.22
CA GLU A 113 -10.94 4.42 24.90
C GLU A 113 -11.95 3.67 23.99
N ARG A 114 -12.89 2.91 24.57
CA ARG A 114 -13.93 2.19 23.81
C ARG A 114 -14.93 3.14 23.16
N ALA A 115 -15.12 4.31 23.75
CA ALA A 115 -16.00 5.35 23.23
C ALA A 115 -15.29 6.30 22.26
N GLN A 116 -14.03 6.01 21.88
CA GLN A 116 -13.29 6.79 20.90
C GLN A 116 -14.05 6.85 19.58
N GLY A 117 -14.39 8.07 19.15
CA GLY A 117 -14.99 8.33 17.86
C GLY A 117 -13.96 8.32 16.73
N ALA A 118 -14.43 8.24 15.48
CA ALA A 118 -13.59 8.40 14.32
C ALA A 118 -12.97 9.81 14.28
N GLY A 119 -11.69 9.88 13.94
CA GLY A 119 -10.94 11.15 13.88
C GLY A 119 -11.34 12.05 12.72
N ASP A 120 -12.06 11.50 11.75
CA ASP A 120 -12.61 12.21 10.59
C ASP A 120 -13.84 11.47 10.05
N GLN A 121 -14.59 12.14 9.20
CA GLN A 121 -15.56 11.49 8.31
C GLN A 121 -14.82 10.84 7.14
N GLY A 122 -15.40 9.78 6.55
CA GLY A 122 -14.84 9.19 5.36
C GLY A 122 -15.47 7.85 5.01
N MET A 123 -15.07 7.34 3.84
CA MET A 123 -15.39 5.98 3.39
C MET A 123 -14.10 5.27 2.99
N MET A 124 -13.96 4.02 3.39
CA MET A 124 -12.78 3.20 3.14
C MET A 124 -13.19 1.90 2.48
N PHE A 125 -12.32 1.38 1.63
CA PHE A 125 -12.58 0.15 0.88
C PHE A 125 -11.51 -0.90 1.18
N GLY A 126 -11.94 -2.15 1.29
CA GLY A 126 -11.08 -3.31 1.26
C GLY A 126 -11.50 -4.25 0.14
N TYR A 127 -10.54 -4.99 -0.41
CA TYR A 127 -10.79 -5.93 -1.50
C TYR A 127 -9.96 -7.21 -1.32
N ALA A 128 -10.47 -8.31 -1.83
CA ALA A 128 -9.74 -9.56 -2.02
C ALA A 128 -10.32 -10.33 -3.22
N SER A 129 -9.47 -11.07 -3.91
CA SER A 129 -9.87 -12.03 -4.94
C SER A 129 -8.96 -13.26 -4.89
N ASN A 130 -9.46 -14.39 -5.42
CA ASN A 130 -8.70 -15.64 -5.47
C ASN A 130 -7.78 -15.76 -6.69
N GLU A 131 -7.40 -14.63 -7.29
CA GLU A 131 -6.53 -14.59 -8.47
C GLU A 131 -5.07 -14.93 -8.17
N THR A 132 -4.62 -14.67 -6.96
CA THR A 132 -3.22 -14.89 -6.54
C THR A 132 -3.15 -15.59 -5.18
N ASP A 133 -1.98 -16.10 -4.85
CA ASP A 133 -1.64 -16.74 -3.58
C ASP A 133 -1.86 -15.83 -2.35
N VAL A 134 -1.75 -14.53 -2.53
CA VAL A 134 -1.95 -13.52 -1.48
C VAL A 134 -3.37 -12.93 -1.47
N LEU A 135 -4.29 -13.48 -2.27
CA LEU A 135 -5.67 -13.03 -2.42
C LEU A 135 -5.78 -11.55 -2.83
N MET A 136 -4.98 -11.17 -3.82
CA MET A 136 -4.95 -9.86 -4.46
C MET A 136 -5.21 -9.97 -5.96
N PRO A 137 -5.65 -8.89 -6.63
CA PRO A 137 -5.68 -8.83 -8.08
C PRO A 137 -4.31 -9.08 -8.70
N ALA A 138 -4.25 -9.88 -9.74
CA ALA A 138 -3.01 -10.32 -10.36
C ALA A 138 -2.19 -9.16 -10.99
N PRO A 139 -2.80 -8.15 -11.67
CA PRO A 139 -2.02 -7.09 -12.31
C PRO A 139 -1.20 -6.27 -11.32
N ILE A 140 -1.81 -5.81 -10.22
CA ILE A 140 -1.10 -5.02 -9.20
C ILE A 140 -0.06 -5.86 -8.46
N THR A 141 -0.36 -7.13 -8.18
CA THR A 141 0.57 -8.05 -7.52
C THR A 141 1.84 -8.23 -8.35
N LEU A 142 1.71 -8.46 -9.66
CA LEU A 142 2.86 -8.57 -10.55
C LEU A 142 3.62 -7.25 -10.69
N ALA A 143 2.90 -6.13 -10.80
CA ALA A 143 3.53 -4.81 -10.87
C ALA A 143 4.38 -4.52 -9.62
N HIS A 144 3.88 -4.81 -8.40
CA HIS A 144 4.67 -4.70 -7.17
C HIS A 144 5.89 -5.61 -7.16
N ARG A 145 5.71 -6.88 -7.54
CA ARG A 145 6.81 -7.86 -7.57
C ARG A 145 7.94 -7.43 -8.53
N LEU A 146 7.62 -6.80 -9.65
CA LEU A 146 8.61 -6.30 -10.60
C LEU A 146 9.48 -5.17 -10.01
N VAL A 147 8.88 -4.14 -9.42
CA VAL A 147 9.66 -3.04 -8.82
C VAL A 147 10.36 -3.45 -7.52
N LYS A 148 9.80 -4.39 -6.76
CA LYS A 148 10.49 -5.00 -5.62
C LYS A 148 11.72 -5.78 -6.08
N ARG A 149 11.60 -6.58 -7.15
CA ARG A 149 12.73 -7.30 -7.73
C ARG A 149 13.81 -6.37 -8.27
N GLN A 150 13.44 -5.24 -8.88
CA GLN A 150 14.39 -4.21 -9.31
C GLN A 150 15.22 -3.70 -8.13
N ALA A 151 14.58 -3.38 -6.99
CA ALA A 151 15.26 -2.93 -5.80
C ALA A 151 16.17 -4.02 -5.18
N GLU A 152 15.74 -5.28 -5.17
CA GLU A 152 16.55 -6.41 -4.71
C GLU A 152 17.82 -6.58 -5.54
N VAL A 153 17.69 -6.60 -6.88
CA VAL A 153 18.81 -6.74 -7.81
C VAL A 153 19.80 -5.58 -7.67
N ARG A 154 19.30 -4.36 -7.46
CA ARG A 154 20.08 -3.17 -7.22
C ARG A 154 20.82 -3.25 -5.88
N LYS A 155 20.11 -3.49 -4.78
CA LYS A 155 20.68 -3.51 -3.41
C LYS A 155 21.66 -4.65 -3.17
N THR A 156 21.49 -5.77 -3.86
CA THR A 156 22.46 -6.90 -3.80
C THR A 156 23.70 -6.68 -4.66
N GLY A 157 23.75 -5.58 -5.43
CA GLY A 157 24.90 -5.27 -6.31
C GLY A 157 24.97 -6.16 -7.55
N ARG A 158 23.92 -6.89 -7.90
CA ARG A 158 23.90 -7.77 -9.07
C ARG A 158 23.89 -6.97 -10.38
N LEU A 159 23.19 -5.81 -10.40
CA LEU A 159 23.24 -4.81 -11.47
C LEU A 159 23.60 -3.45 -10.84
N THR A 160 24.88 -3.16 -10.73
CA THR A 160 25.44 -2.00 -10.01
C THR A 160 25.10 -0.64 -10.63
N TRP A 161 24.71 -0.64 -11.89
CA TRP A 161 24.28 0.56 -12.63
C TRP A 161 22.80 0.92 -12.45
N LEU A 162 22.00 0.09 -11.76
CA LEU A 162 20.63 0.43 -11.40
C LEU A 162 20.60 1.53 -10.34
N ARG A 163 19.67 2.46 -10.51
CA ARG A 163 19.38 3.54 -9.56
C ARG A 163 18.00 3.35 -8.93
N PRO A 164 17.65 4.07 -7.84
CA PRO A 164 16.49 3.75 -7.01
C PRO A 164 15.13 3.92 -7.69
N ASP A 165 14.96 4.87 -8.62
CA ASP A 165 13.67 5.18 -9.24
C ASP A 165 13.30 4.19 -10.33
N ALA A 166 12.10 3.63 -10.25
CA ALA A 166 11.55 2.76 -11.28
C ALA A 166 10.01 2.75 -11.26
N LYS A 167 9.41 2.43 -12.41
CA LYS A 167 7.98 2.23 -12.59
C LYS A 167 7.72 0.94 -13.35
N SER A 168 6.69 0.21 -12.96
CA SER A 168 6.20 -0.97 -13.69
C SER A 168 4.73 -0.81 -14.05
N GLN A 169 4.33 -1.44 -15.15
CA GLN A 169 2.93 -1.55 -15.54
C GLN A 169 2.70 -2.94 -16.11
N VAL A 170 1.62 -3.59 -15.71
CA VAL A 170 1.26 -4.94 -16.16
C VAL A 170 -0.16 -4.93 -16.69
N THR A 171 -0.32 -5.36 -17.95
CA THR A 171 -1.62 -5.56 -18.61
C THR A 171 -1.87 -7.04 -18.77
N LEU A 172 -2.97 -7.53 -18.19
CA LEU A 172 -3.41 -8.92 -18.31
C LEU A 172 -4.65 -9.03 -19.21
N ARG A 173 -4.74 -10.16 -19.91
CA ARG A 173 -5.97 -10.62 -20.56
C ARG A 173 -6.80 -11.42 -19.58
N TYR A 174 -8.09 -11.12 -19.55
CA TYR A 174 -9.08 -11.80 -18.76
C TYR A 174 -10.11 -12.50 -19.61
N GLU A 175 -10.51 -13.70 -19.21
CA GLU A 175 -11.64 -14.46 -19.75
C GLU A 175 -12.55 -14.87 -18.58
N ASP A 176 -13.82 -14.46 -18.65
CA ASP A 176 -14.80 -14.72 -17.60
C ASP A 176 -14.27 -14.40 -16.19
N ASP A 177 -13.72 -13.18 -16.05
CA ASP A 177 -13.13 -12.63 -14.81
C ASP A 177 -11.92 -13.41 -14.25
N LYS A 178 -11.25 -14.21 -15.09
CA LYS A 178 -10.02 -14.92 -14.72
C LYS A 178 -8.85 -14.43 -15.56
N PRO A 179 -7.69 -14.13 -14.95
CA PRO A 179 -6.50 -13.78 -15.70
C PRO A 179 -5.98 -15.01 -16.47
N VAL A 180 -5.79 -14.88 -17.77
CA VAL A 180 -5.38 -15.99 -18.65
C VAL A 180 -4.06 -15.77 -19.37
N GLY A 181 -3.51 -14.55 -19.36
CA GLY A 181 -2.24 -14.29 -20.00
C GLY A 181 -1.80 -12.82 -19.93
N LEU A 182 -0.52 -12.61 -20.22
CA LEU A 182 0.11 -11.29 -20.29
C LEU A 182 -0.07 -10.68 -21.68
N GLU A 183 -0.62 -9.48 -21.74
CA GLU A 183 -0.71 -8.67 -22.96
C GLU A 183 0.50 -7.75 -23.11
N ALA A 184 0.85 -7.00 -22.05
CA ALA A 184 1.97 -6.08 -22.07
C ALA A 184 2.60 -5.91 -20.68
N VAL A 185 3.91 -5.72 -20.66
CA VAL A 185 4.67 -5.37 -19.45
C VAL A 185 5.56 -4.18 -19.76
N VAL A 186 5.47 -3.13 -18.95
CA VAL A 186 6.35 -1.96 -19.02
C VAL A 186 7.21 -1.94 -17.77
N LEU A 187 8.51 -1.74 -17.94
CA LEU A 187 9.43 -1.42 -16.83
C LEU A 187 10.34 -0.28 -17.25
N SER A 188 10.22 0.85 -16.56
CA SER A 188 11.13 1.99 -16.69
C SER A 188 11.96 2.07 -15.43
N THR A 189 13.28 2.00 -15.55
CA THR A 189 14.20 2.02 -14.41
C THR A 189 15.30 3.05 -14.63
N GLN A 190 15.56 3.85 -13.59
CA GLN A 190 16.69 4.76 -13.55
C GLN A 190 18.01 3.99 -13.53
N HIS A 191 19.02 4.51 -14.21
CA HIS A 191 20.33 3.86 -14.36
C HIS A 191 21.46 4.88 -14.43
N SER A 192 22.69 4.41 -14.22
CA SER A 192 23.90 5.21 -14.44
C SER A 192 24.13 5.47 -15.93
N PRO A 193 24.85 6.54 -16.31
CA PRO A 193 25.03 6.90 -17.71
C PRO A 193 25.90 5.93 -18.52
N GLU A 194 26.65 5.03 -17.88
CA GLU A 194 27.65 4.17 -18.53
C GLU A 194 27.05 2.94 -19.21
N VAL A 195 25.86 2.47 -18.80
CA VAL A 195 25.23 1.27 -19.36
C VAL A 195 24.58 1.57 -20.72
N SER A 196 24.83 0.71 -21.70
CA SER A 196 24.14 0.80 -22.99
C SER A 196 22.66 0.39 -22.89
N THR A 197 21.83 0.89 -23.80
CA THR A 197 20.41 0.54 -23.83
C THR A 197 20.19 -0.95 -24.09
N GLU A 198 21.00 -1.59 -24.93
CA GLU A 198 20.94 -3.02 -25.24
C GLU A 198 21.25 -3.84 -23.99
N THR A 199 22.40 -3.59 -23.33
CA THR A 199 22.80 -4.27 -22.09
C THR A 199 21.75 -4.13 -21.02
N LEU A 200 21.20 -2.91 -20.84
CA LEU A 200 20.14 -2.65 -19.89
C LEU A 200 18.90 -3.51 -20.17
N ARG A 201 18.43 -3.53 -21.41
CA ARG A 201 17.21 -4.28 -21.78
C ARG A 201 17.38 -5.78 -21.59
N GLU A 202 18.52 -6.35 -21.99
CA GLU A 202 18.81 -7.76 -21.79
C GLU A 202 18.88 -8.10 -20.30
N ALA A 203 19.63 -7.35 -19.52
CA ALA A 203 19.78 -7.60 -18.09
C ALA A 203 18.46 -7.44 -17.33
N VAL A 204 17.66 -6.44 -17.64
CA VAL A 204 16.32 -6.26 -17.03
C VAL A 204 15.40 -7.44 -17.39
N MET A 205 15.43 -7.89 -18.64
CA MET A 205 14.65 -9.08 -19.05
C MET A 205 15.03 -10.31 -18.23
N GLU A 206 16.34 -10.61 -18.14
CA GLU A 206 16.82 -11.84 -17.49
C GLU A 206 16.73 -11.79 -15.96
N GLU A 207 17.05 -10.64 -15.35
CA GLU A 207 17.22 -10.53 -13.91
C GLU A 207 15.98 -10.05 -13.17
N ILE A 208 15.04 -9.39 -13.87
CA ILE A 208 13.88 -8.77 -13.26
C ILE A 208 12.58 -9.36 -13.82
N LEU A 209 12.37 -9.33 -15.13
CA LEU A 209 11.09 -9.73 -15.72
C LEU A 209 10.88 -11.25 -15.68
N LYS A 210 11.78 -12.04 -16.24
CA LYS A 210 11.67 -13.50 -16.30
C LYS A 210 11.52 -14.19 -14.93
N PRO A 211 12.25 -13.77 -13.87
CA PRO A 211 12.08 -14.37 -12.54
C PRO A 211 10.74 -14.10 -11.86
N VAL A 212 10.04 -13.03 -12.25
CA VAL A 212 8.80 -12.58 -11.62
C VAL A 212 7.55 -13.03 -12.37
N LEU A 213 7.61 -12.99 -13.70
CA LEU A 213 6.42 -13.24 -14.53
C LEU A 213 6.11 -14.73 -14.63
N PRO A 214 4.82 -15.14 -14.49
CA PRO A 214 4.40 -16.51 -14.70
C PRO A 214 4.68 -16.96 -16.12
N LYS A 215 5.46 -18.01 -16.29
CA LYS A 215 5.90 -18.50 -17.61
C LYS A 215 4.72 -18.89 -18.50
N GLU A 216 3.68 -19.44 -17.91
CA GLU A 216 2.46 -19.89 -18.55
C GLU A 216 1.60 -18.73 -19.10
N TRP A 217 1.81 -17.51 -18.61
CA TRP A 217 1.10 -16.31 -19.08
C TRP A 217 1.87 -15.53 -20.16
N VAL A 218 3.15 -15.84 -20.34
CA VAL A 218 4.00 -15.23 -21.37
C VAL A 218 3.81 -15.95 -22.69
N GLY A 219 3.17 -15.29 -23.65
CA GLY A 219 2.98 -15.80 -25.02
C GLY A 219 3.82 -15.07 -26.06
N LYS A 220 3.73 -15.53 -27.31
CA LYS A 220 4.41 -14.88 -28.45
C LYS A 220 3.92 -13.44 -28.68
N GLU A 221 2.69 -13.15 -28.30
CA GLU A 221 2.05 -11.84 -28.44
C GLU A 221 2.34 -10.89 -27.28
N THR A 222 2.97 -11.38 -26.19
CA THR A 222 3.29 -10.54 -25.04
C THR A 222 4.32 -9.47 -25.41
N ARG A 223 3.97 -8.21 -25.21
CA ARG A 223 4.82 -7.05 -25.53
C ARG A 223 5.60 -6.60 -24.31
N PHE A 224 6.91 -6.44 -24.44
CA PHE A 224 7.79 -5.93 -23.39
C PHE A 224 8.32 -4.55 -23.76
N HIS A 225 8.13 -3.57 -22.87
CA HIS A 225 8.61 -2.21 -23.02
C HIS A 225 9.58 -1.88 -21.87
N ILE A 226 10.88 -2.04 -22.13
CA ILE A 226 11.94 -1.78 -21.16
C ILE A 226 12.61 -0.45 -21.55
N ASN A 227 12.52 0.56 -20.67
CA ASN A 227 12.99 1.92 -20.93
C ASN A 227 12.65 2.35 -22.37
N PRO A 228 11.35 2.45 -22.73
CA PRO A 228 10.94 2.68 -24.12
C PRO A 228 11.45 4.03 -24.69
N THR A 229 11.66 5.02 -23.83
CA THR A 229 12.26 6.33 -24.20
C THR A 229 13.78 6.29 -24.30
N GLY A 230 14.42 5.14 -23.98
CA GLY A 230 15.86 4.94 -23.97
C GLY A 230 16.51 5.36 -22.66
N ARG A 231 17.07 6.55 -22.60
CA ARG A 231 17.85 7.03 -21.43
C ARG A 231 16.97 7.48 -20.27
N PHE A 232 17.24 6.93 -19.06
CA PHE A 232 16.61 7.33 -17.82
C PHE A 232 17.66 7.50 -16.70
N VAL A 233 18.54 8.49 -16.84
CA VAL A 233 19.61 8.81 -15.88
C VAL A 233 19.13 9.81 -14.83
N ILE A 234 18.40 10.84 -15.26
CA ILE A 234 17.77 11.83 -14.36
C ILE A 234 16.43 11.25 -13.89
N GLY A 235 16.33 11.02 -12.60
CA GLY A 235 15.12 10.44 -11.96
C GLY A 235 15.08 10.77 -10.48
N GLY A 236 14.15 10.13 -9.76
CA GLY A 236 13.94 10.41 -8.35
C GLY A 236 13.51 11.85 -8.09
N PRO A 237 13.79 12.42 -6.89
CA PRO A 237 13.40 13.78 -6.51
C PRO A 237 13.98 14.89 -7.41
N VAL A 238 15.02 14.58 -8.19
CA VAL A 238 15.58 15.51 -9.19
C VAL A 238 14.65 15.61 -10.39
N GLY A 239 14.17 14.47 -10.89
CA GLY A 239 13.30 14.39 -12.05
C GLY A 239 11.92 14.96 -11.77
N ASP A 240 11.33 14.61 -10.64
CA ASP A 240 9.98 15.01 -10.27
C ASP A 240 9.85 15.28 -8.76
N CYS A 241 8.85 16.10 -8.39
CA CYS A 241 8.51 16.37 -7.00
C CYS A 241 7.74 15.20 -6.40
N GLY A 242 8.14 14.78 -5.19
CA GLY A 242 7.42 13.76 -4.42
C GLY A 242 6.64 14.35 -3.26
N LEU A 243 5.45 13.82 -3.02
CA LEU A 243 4.62 14.16 -1.87
C LEU A 243 3.99 12.88 -1.27
N THR A 244 3.83 12.90 0.06
CA THR A 244 3.10 11.85 0.77
C THR A 244 1.67 11.72 0.25
N GLY A 245 1.21 10.49 0.05
CA GLY A 245 -0.18 10.20 -0.29
C GLY A 245 -0.57 10.45 -1.75
N ARG A 246 0.39 10.53 -2.67
CA ARG A 246 0.12 10.68 -4.11
C ARG A 246 0.14 9.39 -4.92
N LYS A 247 0.27 8.24 -4.27
CA LYS A 247 0.27 6.91 -4.89
C LYS A 247 -0.78 5.97 -4.28
N ILE A 248 -1.94 6.54 -3.89
CA ILE A 248 -3.00 5.82 -3.16
C ILE A 248 -3.56 4.60 -3.90
N ILE A 249 -3.57 4.61 -5.21
CA ILE A 249 -4.05 3.48 -6.02
C ILE A 249 -2.97 2.39 -6.11
N VAL A 250 -1.69 2.76 -6.21
CA VAL A 250 -0.54 1.85 -6.09
C VAL A 250 -0.50 1.21 -4.70
N ASP A 251 -0.78 1.99 -3.66
CA ASP A 251 -0.78 1.53 -2.27
C ASP A 251 -1.88 0.50 -1.97
N THR A 252 -2.93 0.44 -2.79
CA THR A 252 -4.10 -0.40 -2.58
C THR A 252 -4.23 -1.51 -3.64
N TYR A 253 -5.13 -1.37 -4.60
CA TYR A 253 -5.51 -2.48 -5.50
C TYR A 253 -5.24 -2.20 -6.99
N GLY A 254 -4.47 -1.17 -7.32
CA GLY A 254 -4.09 -0.86 -8.70
C GLY A 254 -5.25 -0.50 -9.63
N GLY A 255 -6.34 0.05 -9.08
CA GLY A 255 -7.54 0.40 -9.82
C GLY A 255 -8.59 -0.72 -9.94
N TYR A 256 -8.31 -1.91 -9.40
CA TYR A 256 -9.23 -3.06 -9.48
C TYR A 256 -10.44 -2.92 -8.53
N ALA A 257 -10.27 -2.25 -7.41
CA ALA A 257 -11.31 -1.95 -6.44
C ALA A 257 -11.56 -0.44 -6.35
N ARG A 258 -12.69 -0.08 -5.75
CA ARG A 258 -13.01 1.32 -5.40
C ARG A 258 -12.01 1.85 -4.37
N HIS A 259 -11.93 3.17 -4.26
CA HIS A 259 -11.08 3.85 -3.29
C HIS A 259 -11.82 5.04 -2.67
N GLY A 260 -11.65 5.25 -1.37
CA GLY A 260 -12.30 6.35 -0.64
C GLY A 260 -11.59 7.70 -0.75
N GLY A 261 -10.35 7.71 -1.25
CA GLY A 261 -9.54 8.92 -1.44
C GLY A 261 -8.53 9.19 -0.31
N GLY A 262 -8.64 8.53 0.85
CA GLY A 262 -7.73 8.71 1.99
C GLY A 262 -6.35 8.10 1.73
N ALA A 263 -5.28 8.87 1.98
CA ALA A 263 -3.91 8.38 1.99
C ALA A 263 -3.57 7.69 3.32
N PHE A 264 -2.57 6.80 3.33
CA PHE A 264 -2.19 6.00 4.50
C PHE A 264 -0.94 6.54 5.20
N SER A 265 0.14 6.72 4.45
CA SER A 265 1.46 7.05 5.02
C SER A 265 1.42 8.32 5.87
N GLY A 266 2.15 8.30 6.99
CA GLY A 266 2.22 9.40 7.94
C GLY A 266 1.05 9.49 8.93
N LYS A 267 0.03 8.64 8.81
CA LYS A 267 -1.17 8.64 9.67
C LYS A 267 -1.10 7.53 10.71
N ASP A 268 -1.25 7.88 12.00
CA ASP A 268 -1.38 6.92 13.10
C ASP A 268 -2.74 6.17 13.07
N PRO A 269 -2.90 5.06 13.83
CA PRO A 269 -4.10 4.23 13.78
C PRO A 269 -5.41 4.89 14.21
N SER A 270 -5.39 6.09 14.78
CA SER A 270 -6.62 6.84 15.10
C SER A 270 -7.29 7.41 13.84
N LYS A 271 -6.55 7.53 12.75
CA LYS A 271 -7.05 7.97 11.45
C LYS A 271 -7.68 6.80 10.72
N VAL A 272 -9.01 6.81 10.61
CA VAL A 272 -9.80 5.74 9.99
C VAL A 272 -9.49 5.55 8.50
N ASP A 273 -8.98 6.57 7.82
CA ASP A 273 -8.46 6.43 6.44
C ASP A 273 -7.51 5.25 6.31
N ARG A 274 -6.63 5.06 7.28
CA ARG A 274 -5.67 3.96 7.30
C ARG A 274 -6.22 2.74 8.01
N SER A 275 -6.63 2.87 9.27
CA SER A 275 -7.02 1.73 10.11
C SER A 275 -8.24 0.99 9.57
N ALA A 276 -9.25 1.71 9.07
CA ALA A 276 -10.44 1.09 8.51
C ALA A 276 -10.21 0.50 7.11
N ALA A 277 -9.33 1.07 6.29
CA ALA A 277 -8.94 0.46 5.02
C ALA A 277 -8.20 -0.87 5.26
N TYR A 278 -7.33 -0.94 6.27
CA TYR A 278 -6.66 -2.18 6.67
C TYR A 278 -7.67 -3.21 7.21
N ALA A 279 -8.62 -2.80 8.04
CA ALA A 279 -9.67 -3.69 8.52
C ALA A 279 -10.60 -4.16 7.41
N ALA A 280 -10.97 -3.28 6.47
CA ALA A 280 -11.77 -3.66 5.31
C ALA A 280 -11.05 -4.70 4.43
N ARG A 281 -9.71 -4.57 4.27
CA ARG A 281 -8.88 -5.60 3.63
C ARG A 281 -8.92 -6.92 4.40
N TYR A 282 -8.76 -6.87 5.73
CA TYR A 282 -8.81 -8.05 6.58
C TYR A 282 -10.15 -8.78 6.47
N VAL A 283 -11.27 -8.04 6.50
CA VAL A 283 -12.62 -8.60 6.31
C VAL A 283 -12.76 -9.25 4.93
N ALA A 284 -12.45 -8.51 3.86
CA ALA A 284 -12.57 -9.01 2.50
C ALA A 284 -11.72 -10.27 2.27
N LYS A 285 -10.48 -10.28 2.81
CA LYS A 285 -9.58 -11.42 2.70
C LYS A 285 -10.12 -12.64 3.43
N ASN A 286 -10.68 -12.50 4.62
CA ASN A 286 -11.29 -13.60 5.36
C ASN A 286 -12.55 -14.14 4.69
N VAL A 287 -13.38 -13.30 4.07
CA VAL A 287 -14.55 -13.73 3.30
C VAL A 287 -14.15 -14.62 2.12
N VAL A 288 -13.11 -14.22 1.37
CA VAL A 288 -12.59 -15.00 0.24
C VAL A 288 -11.90 -16.28 0.73
N ALA A 289 -11.05 -16.18 1.77
CA ALA A 289 -10.38 -17.35 2.36
C ALA A 289 -11.35 -18.38 2.95
N ALA A 290 -12.51 -17.93 3.46
CA ALA A 290 -13.59 -18.80 3.92
C ALA A 290 -14.33 -19.55 2.78
N GLY A 291 -14.00 -19.26 1.52
CA GLY A 291 -14.70 -19.81 0.35
C GLY A 291 -16.14 -19.31 0.18
N LEU A 292 -16.48 -18.15 0.78
CA LEU A 292 -17.80 -17.55 0.69
C LEU A 292 -18.01 -16.78 -0.60
N ALA A 293 -16.94 -16.32 -1.23
CA ALA A 293 -16.93 -15.65 -2.52
C ALA A 293 -15.57 -15.85 -3.20
N SER A 294 -15.49 -15.72 -4.53
CA SER A 294 -14.20 -15.68 -5.25
C SER A 294 -13.59 -14.29 -5.25
N ARG A 295 -14.38 -13.24 -5.06
CA ARG A 295 -13.95 -11.86 -4.88
C ARG A 295 -14.91 -11.14 -3.93
N CYS A 296 -14.38 -10.22 -3.14
CA CYS A 296 -15.14 -9.49 -2.14
C CYS A 296 -14.59 -8.06 -2.02
N GLU A 297 -15.49 -7.08 -2.09
CA GLU A 297 -15.22 -5.68 -1.76
C GLU A 297 -16.03 -5.30 -0.53
N VAL A 298 -15.40 -4.62 0.42
CA VAL A 298 -16.03 -4.13 1.64
C VAL A 298 -15.87 -2.61 1.69
N GLN A 299 -16.98 -1.90 1.88
CA GLN A 299 -16.98 -0.47 2.19
C GLN A 299 -17.36 -0.26 3.65
N ILE A 300 -16.60 0.59 4.34
CA ILE A 300 -16.91 1.05 5.69
C ILE A 300 -16.91 2.58 5.67
N SER A 301 -17.88 3.22 6.33
CA SER A 301 -17.91 4.67 6.43
C SER A 301 -18.14 5.14 7.87
N TYR A 302 -17.60 6.32 8.18
CA TYR A 302 -17.66 6.92 9.51
C TYR A 302 -18.08 8.39 9.44
N ALA A 303 -18.67 8.86 10.54
CA ALA A 303 -18.83 10.27 10.85
C ALA A 303 -17.82 10.68 11.94
N ILE A 304 -17.29 11.90 11.83
CA ILE A 304 -16.33 12.42 12.83
C ILE A 304 -16.93 12.37 14.25
N GLY A 305 -16.15 11.91 15.21
CA GLY A 305 -16.54 11.82 16.61
C GLY A 305 -17.53 10.70 16.96
N VAL A 306 -17.95 9.88 15.97
CA VAL A 306 -18.86 8.74 16.16
C VAL A 306 -18.07 7.44 16.12
N ALA A 307 -18.28 6.53 17.07
CA ALA A 307 -17.57 5.26 17.16
C ALA A 307 -18.16 4.22 16.16
N GLU A 308 -19.48 4.12 16.07
CA GLU A 308 -20.11 3.15 15.19
C GLU A 308 -19.99 3.57 13.72
N PRO A 309 -19.65 2.62 12.81
CA PRO A 309 -19.70 2.90 11.38
C PRO A 309 -21.09 3.36 10.94
N THR A 310 -21.16 4.42 10.13
CA THR A 310 -22.43 4.89 9.53
C THR A 310 -22.97 3.91 8.51
N SER A 311 -22.09 3.18 7.82
CA SER A 311 -22.49 2.06 6.95
C SER A 311 -21.39 1.02 6.83
N VAL A 312 -21.80 -0.23 6.57
CA VAL A 312 -20.96 -1.35 6.17
C VAL A 312 -21.64 -2.03 5.00
N MET A 313 -20.95 -2.16 3.89
CA MET A 313 -21.45 -2.83 2.68
C MET A 313 -20.46 -3.93 2.29
N VAL A 314 -20.99 -5.11 1.93
CA VAL A 314 -20.21 -6.23 1.40
C VAL A 314 -20.72 -6.55 -0.01
N GLU A 315 -19.84 -6.45 -1.00
CA GLU A 315 -20.14 -6.74 -2.40
C GLU A 315 -19.28 -7.92 -2.89
N THR A 316 -19.91 -8.92 -3.46
CA THR A 316 -19.22 -10.14 -3.96
C THR A 316 -19.36 -10.32 -5.46
N PHE A 317 -19.95 -9.36 -6.17
CA PHE A 317 -20.09 -9.36 -7.64
C PHE A 317 -20.76 -10.63 -8.17
N GLY A 318 -21.76 -11.14 -7.42
CA GLY A 318 -22.49 -12.35 -7.79
C GLY A 318 -21.73 -13.67 -7.58
N THR A 319 -20.55 -13.65 -6.96
CA THR A 319 -19.74 -14.87 -6.74
C THR A 319 -20.06 -15.60 -5.44
N SER A 320 -20.90 -15.03 -4.57
CA SER A 320 -21.37 -15.66 -3.33
C SER A 320 -22.74 -16.32 -3.51
N ARG A 321 -22.95 -17.36 -2.71
CA ARG A 321 -24.29 -17.99 -2.53
C ARG A 321 -25.12 -17.33 -1.43
N LEU A 322 -24.51 -16.51 -0.59
CA LEU A 322 -25.18 -15.73 0.44
C LEU A 322 -25.61 -14.38 -0.14
N SER A 323 -26.73 -13.85 0.37
CA SER A 323 -27.16 -12.51 0.02
C SER A 323 -26.21 -11.46 0.62
N ARG A 324 -26.25 -10.25 0.07
CA ARG A 324 -25.49 -9.10 0.62
C ARG A 324 -25.85 -8.84 2.09
N GLU A 325 -27.11 -8.96 2.46
CA GLU A 325 -27.58 -8.77 3.83
C GLU A 325 -27.01 -9.82 4.77
N GLN A 326 -27.03 -11.11 4.38
CA GLN A 326 -26.45 -12.19 5.16
C GLN A 326 -24.95 -12.00 5.36
N LEU A 327 -24.21 -11.62 4.31
CA LEU A 327 -22.76 -11.33 4.41
C LEU A 327 -22.48 -10.13 5.30
N THR A 328 -23.26 -9.04 5.17
CA THR A 328 -23.10 -7.86 6.01
C THR A 328 -23.37 -8.17 7.49
N HIS A 329 -24.36 -9.00 7.76
CA HIS A 329 -24.67 -9.47 9.12
C HIS A 329 -23.50 -10.28 9.70
N LEU A 330 -22.99 -11.28 8.96
CA LEU A 330 -21.82 -12.06 9.35
C LEU A 330 -20.61 -11.17 9.66
N VAL A 331 -20.35 -10.18 8.82
CA VAL A 331 -19.22 -9.26 9.02
C VAL A 331 -19.39 -8.47 10.32
N ARG A 332 -20.58 -7.93 10.58
CA ARG A 332 -20.85 -7.17 11.82
C ARG A 332 -20.77 -8.03 13.08
N GLU A 333 -21.06 -9.31 13.00
CA GLU A 333 -20.96 -10.23 14.15
C GLU A 333 -19.51 -10.66 14.45
N HIS A 334 -18.65 -10.75 13.43
CA HIS A 334 -17.32 -11.34 13.57
C HIS A 334 -16.19 -10.30 13.65
N PHE A 335 -16.47 -9.03 13.32
CA PHE A 335 -15.46 -7.98 13.29
C PHE A 335 -15.93 -6.72 14.02
N ASP A 336 -15.16 -6.29 15.00
CA ASP A 336 -15.37 -4.99 15.66
C ASP A 336 -14.83 -3.87 14.76
N LEU A 337 -15.74 -3.16 14.11
CA LEU A 337 -15.41 -2.09 13.17
C LEU A 337 -15.44 -0.70 13.80
N THR A 338 -15.51 -0.58 15.12
CA THR A 338 -15.30 0.69 15.82
C THR A 338 -13.81 1.11 15.76
N PRO A 339 -13.45 2.39 15.82
CA PRO A 339 -12.03 2.83 15.79
C PRO A 339 -11.18 2.12 16.86
N TYR A 340 -11.71 1.91 18.03
CA TYR A 340 -11.08 1.13 19.09
C TYR A 340 -10.91 -0.34 18.70
N GLY A 341 -11.97 -0.96 18.14
CA GLY A 341 -11.96 -2.34 17.67
C GLY A 341 -10.94 -2.57 16.57
N LEU A 342 -10.86 -1.68 15.58
CA LEU A 342 -9.88 -1.73 14.50
C LEU A 342 -8.45 -1.80 15.03
N ARG A 343 -8.11 -0.86 15.94
CA ARG A 343 -6.78 -0.76 16.54
C ARG A 343 -6.40 -2.02 17.32
N ARG A 344 -7.33 -2.58 18.10
CA ARG A 344 -7.10 -3.78 18.90
C ARG A 344 -7.08 -5.06 18.08
N MET A 345 -8.06 -5.25 17.20
CA MET A 345 -8.19 -6.44 16.36
C MET A 345 -6.95 -6.67 15.49
N LEU A 346 -6.39 -5.59 14.96
CA LEU A 346 -5.22 -5.63 14.09
C LEU A 346 -3.90 -5.27 14.79
N ASP A 347 -3.93 -4.99 16.10
CA ASP A 347 -2.74 -4.62 16.89
C ASP A 347 -1.89 -3.53 16.21
N LEU A 348 -2.55 -2.39 15.89
CA LEU A 348 -1.97 -1.34 15.06
C LEU A 348 -1.10 -0.33 15.83
N ALA A 349 -1.09 -0.34 17.18
CA ALA A 349 -0.32 0.62 17.97
C ALA A 349 1.16 0.20 18.10
N ARG A 350 1.80 -0.10 16.99
CA ARG A 350 3.19 -0.60 16.90
C ARG A 350 3.94 0.07 15.75
N PRO A 351 5.28 0.14 15.80
CA PRO A 351 6.10 0.66 14.69
C PRO A 351 6.23 -0.38 13.56
N ILE A 352 5.22 -0.44 12.69
CA ILE A 352 5.11 -1.43 11.60
C ILE A 352 4.88 -0.78 10.23
N TYR A 353 4.87 0.55 10.15
CA TYR A 353 4.32 1.28 9.02
C TYR A 353 5.32 1.61 7.92
N GLN A 354 6.58 1.93 8.26
CA GLN A 354 7.59 2.28 7.25
C GLN A 354 7.75 1.18 6.18
N LYS A 355 7.65 -0.09 6.56
CA LYS A 355 7.73 -1.22 5.63
C LYS A 355 6.54 -1.30 4.66
N THR A 356 5.39 -0.68 4.99
CA THR A 356 4.22 -0.66 4.11
C THR A 356 4.33 0.38 3.00
N ALA A 357 5.16 1.40 3.21
CA ALA A 357 5.23 2.59 2.36
C ALA A 357 5.79 2.35 0.96
N ALA A 358 6.24 1.15 0.63
CA ALA A 358 6.63 0.73 -0.71
C ALA A 358 6.11 -0.68 -1.02
N TYR A 359 5.82 -0.95 -2.30
CA TYR A 359 5.37 -2.26 -2.83
C TYR A 359 3.95 -2.66 -2.42
N GLY A 360 3.10 -1.68 -2.10
CA GLY A 360 1.70 -1.85 -1.69
C GLY A 360 1.54 -2.20 -0.21
N HIS A 361 0.43 -1.76 0.36
CA HIS A 361 0.07 -2.04 1.76
C HIS A 361 -0.61 -3.40 1.92
N PHE A 362 -1.12 -3.99 0.84
CA PHE A 362 -1.88 -5.23 0.82
C PHE A 362 -1.21 -6.31 -0.03
N GLY A 363 -1.58 -7.57 0.22
CA GLY A 363 -0.95 -8.72 -0.45
C GLY A 363 0.46 -9.02 0.07
N ARG A 364 0.71 -8.72 1.33
CA ARG A 364 1.99 -8.87 2.00
C ARG A 364 2.01 -10.18 2.81
N THR A 365 3.21 -10.67 3.08
CA THR A 365 3.44 -11.93 3.82
C THR A 365 4.22 -11.74 5.11
N GLU A 366 4.63 -10.53 5.42
CA GLU A 366 5.32 -10.19 6.66
C GLU A 366 4.39 -10.40 7.87
N PRO A 367 4.82 -11.09 8.93
CA PRO A 367 3.95 -11.52 10.03
C PRO A 367 3.40 -10.36 10.87
N GLU A 368 4.06 -9.20 10.85
CA GLU A 368 3.62 -7.98 11.51
C GLU A 368 2.38 -7.34 10.85
N PHE A 369 2.08 -7.67 9.59
CA PHE A 369 0.95 -7.13 8.84
C PHE A 369 -0.32 -7.95 9.12
N THR A 370 -0.91 -7.70 10.26
CA THR A 370 -2.02 -8.47 10.83
C THR A 370 -3.29 -8.45 9.99
N TRP A 371 -3.49 -7.43 9.15
CA TRP A 371 -4.61 -7.33 8.22
C TRP A 371 -4.55 -8.34 7.06
N GLU A 372 -3.43 -9.05 6.94
CA GLU A 372 -3.26 -10.13 5.98
C GLU A 372 -3.57 -11.53 6.56
N ARG A 373 -3.90 -11.64 7.84
CA ARG A 373 -4.29 -12.91 8.47
C ARG A 373 -5.65 -13.40 7.96
N THR A 374 -5.82 -14.73 7.95
CA THR A 374 -7.06 -15.41 7.56
C THR A 374 -7.66 -16.22 8.72
N ASP A 375 -7.35 -15.82 9.94
CA ASP A 375 -7.70 -16.48 11.20
C ASP A 375 -9.20 -16.46 11.54
N ARG A 376 -10.02 -15.68 10.81
CA ARG A 376 -11.47 -15.66 10.92
C ARG A 376 -12.18 -16.53 9.87
N ALA A 377 -11.45 -17.05 8.90
CA ALA A 377 -12.05 -17.75 7.76
C ALA A 377 -12.87 -19.00 8.18
N GLU A 378 -12.36 -19.82 9.10
CA GLU A 378 -13.07 -21.00 9.58
C GLU A 378 -14.36 -20.65 10.33
N ALA A 379 -14.32 -19.63 11.20
CA ALA A 379 -15.49 -19.17 11.94
C ALA A 379 -16.57 -18.62 10.99
N LEU A 380 -16.17 -17.82 9.98
CA LEU A 380 -17.09 -17.32 8.95
C LEU A 380 -17.71 -18.45 8.14
N ALA A 381 -16.92 -19.45 7.74
CA ALA A 381 -17.42 -20.61 6.99
C ALA A 381 -18.43 -21.44 7.81
N ALA A 382 -18.18 -21.60 9.11
CA ALA A 382 -19.10 -22.31 10.02
C ALA A 382 -20.41 -21.54 10.20
N ALA A 383 -20.36 -20.25 10.49
CA ALA A 383 -21.55 -19.40 10.67
C ALA A 383 -22.39 -19.32 9.38
N ALA A 384 -21.73 -19.24 8.21
CA ALA A 384 -22.41 -19.24 6.92
C ALA A 384 -23.19 -20.53 6.62
N LYS A 385 -22.74 -21.68 7.14
CA LYS A 385 -23.50 -22.95 7.00
C LYS A 385 -24.82 -22.89 7.77
N CYS A 386 -24.84 -22.30 8.96
CA CYS A 386 -26.04 -22.12 9.75
C CYS A 386 -27.09 -21.25 9.03
N LEU A 387 -26.64 -20.16 8.40
CA LEU A 387 -27.51 -19.25 7.64
C LEU A 387 -28.09 -19.87 6.35
N ARG A 388 -27.45 -20.90 5.81
CA ARG A 388 -27.99 -21.65 4.63
C ARG A 388 -28.98 -22.71 5.00
N ALA A 389 -28.99 -23.16 6.26
CA ALA A 389 -29.86 -24.21 6.75
C ALA A 389 -31.19 -23.65 7.33
N ALA A 390 -31.22 -22.34 7.64
CA ALA A 390 -32.41 -21.60 8.08
C ALA A 390 -33.12 -20.94 6.89
#